data_617e409d9921450b9dccc38a0608c60a
#
_entry.id   617e409d9921450b9dccc38a0608c60a
#
_cell.length_a   1.000
_cell.length_b   1.000
_cell.length_c   1.000
_cell.angle_alpha   90.00
_cell.angle_beta   90.00
_cell.angle_gamma   90.00
#
_symmetry.space_group_name_H-M   'P 1'
#
loop_
_entity.id
_entity.type
_entity.pdbx_description
1 polymer ?
#
loop_
_entity_poly.entity_id
_entity_poly.type
_entity_poly.pdbx_seq_one_letter_code
_entity_poly.pdbx_strand_id
1 'polypeptide(L)'
;MSQALLQRNLDTPGARLKYLRSILRLTRAYIEKKYKLPEITLKSWENSTIKISKNGIKRCVTVYKNEGLIIDESWIADGKGLDPTIRLSLGHYFAMPSETVMPIDADADDEVAMMRDAQEFRDRYSNAVVMIVSNDEMSPYYRAGDYVGGRLRTASELDFIVNKDCIIYLKGGGQYFRRLFKDSLGRYNLACLNPVGRTTEPIIFDADIESAAAIIWIRRKDE
;
A
#
# COMPACT_ATOMS: atom_id res chain seq x y z
N MET A 1 19.42 18.96 7.83
CA MET A 1 18.30 19.89 8.06
C MET A 1 17.00 19.14 7.84
N SER A 2 16.26 19.17 8.83
CA SER A 2 14.93 18.78 9.24
C SER A 2 14.02 18.09 8.20
N GLN A 3 13.68 16.88 8.57
CA GLN A 3 12.54 16.08 8.14
C GLN A 3 11.25 16.88 8.38
N ALA A 4 10.68 17.45 7.36
CA ALA A 4 9.25 17.66 7.29
C ALA A 4 8.62 16.36 6.79
N LEU A 5 8.68 15.30 7.61
CA LEU A 5 7.63 14.30 7.61
C LEU A 5 6.33 15.10 7.74
N LEU A 6 5.48 15.05 6.72
CA LEU A 6 4.08 15.37 6.88
C LEU A 6 3.63 14.70 8.18
N GLN A 7 3.57 15.46 9.27
CA GLN A 7 2.97 15.02 10.52
C GLN A 7 1.50 14.77 10.20
N ARG A 8 1.23 13.53 9.82
CA ARG A 8 -0.15 13.04 9.73
C ARG A 8 -0.67 13.18 11.14
N ASN A 9 -1.56 14.15 11.36
CA ASN A 9 -2.20 14.31 12.66
C ASN A 9 -3.09 13.09 12.91
N LEU A 10 -2.51 12.04 13.50
CA LEU A 10 -3.17 10.79 13.90
C LEU A 10 -3.45 10.77 15.41
N ASP A 11 -3.52 11.94 16.05
CA ASP A 11 -3.62 12.07 17.50
C ASP A 11 -4.96 11.56 18.03
N THR A 12 -6.01 11.59 17.21
CA THR A 12 -7.34 11.15 17.61
C THR A 12 -7.74 9.82 16.95
N PRO A 13 -8.58 9.01 17.62
CA PRO A 13 -9.18 7.81 17.00
C PRO A 13 -9.91 8.13 15.68
N GLY A 14 -10.55 9.28 15.59
CA GLY A 14 -11.25 9.73 14.38
C GLY A 14 -10.29 10.00 13.22
N ALA A 15 -9.19 10.69 13.48
CA ALA A 15 -8.16 10.95 12.49
C ALA A 15 -7.55 9.62 11.97
N ARG A 16 -7.33 8.66 12.87
CA ARG A 16 -6.85 7.33 12.51
C ARG A 16 -7.86 6.56 11.64
N LEU A 17 -9.17 6.61 11.97
CA LEU A 17 -10.21 6.00 11.13
C LEU A 17 -10.25 6.62 9.73
N LYS A 18 -10.21 7.95 9.65
CA LYS A 18 -10.17 8.67 8.36
C LYS A 18 -8.95 8.26 7.55
N TYR A 19 -7.79 8.15 8.19
CA TYR A 19 -6.56 7.68 7.57
C TYR A 19 -6.71 6.25 7.01
N LEU A 20 -7.20 5.29 7.79
CA LEU A 20 -7.41 3.91 7.35
C LEU A 20 -8.33 3.83 6.13
N ARG A 21 -9.43 4.59 6.16
CA ARG A 21 -10.34 4.66 5.03
C ARG A 21 -9.67 5.25 3.79
N SER A 22 -8.83 6.26 3.96
CA SER A 22 -8.13 6.91 2.84
C SER A 22 -7.10 5.99 2.19
N ILE A 23 -6.31 5.24 2.97
CA ILE A 23 -5.32 4.30 2.41
C ILE A 23 -5.98 3.14 1.67
N LEU A 24 -7.19 2.74 2.07
CA LEU A 24 -7.99 1.74 1.37
C LEU A 24 -8.86 2.36 0.25
N ARG A 25 -8.85 3.69 0.09
CA ARG A 25 -9.67 4.44 -0.88
C ARG A 25 -11.17 4.13 -0.81
N LEU A 26 -11.66 3.84 0.39
CA LEU A 26 -13.06 3.52 0.60
C LEU A 26 -13.89 4.79 0.75
N THR A 27 -15.06 4.83 0.11
CA THR A 27 -16.06 5.85 0.40
C THR A 27 -16.89 5.43 1.63
N ARG A 28 -17.43 6.39 2.36
CA ARG A 28 -18.34 6.10 3.49
C ARG A 28 -19.60 5.40 3.00
N ALA A 29 -20.11 5.81 1.85
CA ALA A 29 -21.27 5.20 1.20
C ALA A 29 -21.02 3.71 0.86
N TYR A 30 -19.83 3.36 0.38
CA TYR A 30 -19.45 1.96 0.15
C TYR A 30 -19.48 1.15 1.46
N ILE A 31 -18.90 1.70 2.54
CA ILE A 31 -18.87 1.04 3.85
C ILE A 31 -20.31 0.86 4.38
N GLU A 32 -21.19 1.85 4.25
CA GLU A 32 -22.58 1.73 4.62
C GLU A 32 -23.29 0.64 3.83
N LYS A 33 -23.17 0.64 2.51
CA LYS A 33 -23.79 -0.35 1.62
C LYS A 33 -23.36 -1.78 1.96
N LYS A 34 -22.04 -2.00 2.12
CA LYS A 34 -21.45 -3.34 2.31
C LYS A 34 -21.54 -3.83 3.75
N TYR A 35 -21.25 -2.97 4.72
CA TYR A 35 -21.10 -3.36 6.14
C TYR A 35 -22.22 -2.86 7.05
N LYS A 36 -23.20 -2.15 6.48
CA LYS A 36 -24.32 -1.57 7.24
C LYS A 36 -23.87 -0.64 8.37
N LEU A 37 -22.69 0.00 8.20
CA LEU A 37 -22.20 1.04 9.09
C LEU A 37 -22.61 2.41 8.51
N PRO A 38 -23.58 3.14 9.13
CA PRO A 38 -24.13 4.35 8.55
C PRO A 38 -23.06 5.40 8.25
N GLU A 39 -23.12 6.01 7.07
CA GLU A 39 -22.18 7.04 6.62
C GLU A 39 -22.07 8.20 7.62
N ILE A 40 -23.22 8.65 8.14
CA ILE A 40 -23.30 9.74 9.12
C ILE A 40 -22.55 9.36 10.40
N THR A 41 -22.71 8.13 10.88
CA THR A 41 -22.02 7.63 12.07
C THR A 41 -20.51 7.62 11.86
N LEU A 42 -20.04 7.06 10.74
CA LEU A 42 -18.62 7.01 10.41
C LEU A 42 -18.04 8.42 10.25
N LYS A 43 -18.77 9.33 9.57
CA LYS A 43 -18.39 10.74 9.43
C LYS A 43 -18.25 11.44 10.80
N SER A 44 -19.18 11.19 11.70
CA SER A 44 -19.14 11.79 13.05
C SER A 44 -17.94 11.29 13.86
N TRP A 45 -17.60 10.01 13.74
CA TRP A 45 -16.41 9.44 14.38
C TRP A 45 -15.11 9.98 13.77
N GLU A 46 -14.99 10.01 12.44
CA GLU A 46 -13.82 10.52 11.74
C GLU A 46 -13.53 11.99 12.02
N ASN A 47 -14.59 12.80 12.18
CA ASN A 47 -14.46 14.22 12.51
C ASN A 47 -14.36 14.48 14.02
N SER A 48 -14.34 13.41 14.85
CA SER A 48 -14.30 13.49 16.30
C SER A 48 -15.48 14.28 16.92
N THR A 49 -16.59 14.42 16.18
CA THR A 49 -17.80 15.08 16.66
C THR A 49 -18.49 14.25 17.73
N ILE A 50 -18.40 12.92 17.61
CA ILE A 50 -18.89 11.96 18.59
C ILE A 50 -17.73 11.01 18.92
N LYS A 51 -17.52 10.80 20.25
CA LYS A 51 -16.52 9.84 20.71
C LYS A 51 -16.91 8.42 20.28
N ILE A 52 -15.98 7.72 19.64
CA ILE A 52 -16.21 6.33 19.25
C ILE A 52 -16.20 5.42 20.48
N SER A 53 -17.19 4.53 20.57
CA SER A 53 -17.27 3.52 21.63
C SER A 53 -16.34 2.33 21.33
N LYS A 54 -16.03 1.52 22.36
CA LYS A 54 -15.25 0.27 22.17
C LYS A 54 -15.88 -0.65 21.11
N ASN A 55 -17.20 -0.79 21.11
CA ASN A 55 -17.92 -1.57 20.11
C ASN A 55 -17.81 -0.94 18.70
N GLY A 56 -17.81 0.39 18.60
CA GLY A 56 -17.57 1.10 17.36
C GLY A 56 -16.18 0.83 16.79
N ILE A 57 -15.14 0.84 17.65
CA ILE A 57 -13.77 0.50 17.27
C ILE A 57 -13.71 -0.94 16.74
N LYS A 58 -14.25 -1.92 17.46
CA LYS A 58 -14.30 -3.32 17.03
C LYS A 58 -14.96 -3.47 15.66
N ARG A 59 -16.08 -2.79 15.46
CA ARG A 59 -16.79 -2.80 14.19
C ARG A 59 -15.95 -2.22 13.06
N CYS A 60 -15.26 -1.10 13.28
CA CYS A 60 -14.35 -0.51 12.30
C CYS A 60 -13.15 -1.43 12.01
N VAL A 61 -12.55 -2.05 13.04
CA VAL A 61 -11.47 -3.04 12.84
C VAL A 61 -11.93 -4.19 11.96
N THR A 62 -13.14 -4.73 12.19
CA THR A 62 -13.71 -5.79 11.36
C THR A 62 -13.88 -5.34 9.91
N VAL A 63 -14.42 -4.13 9.70
CA VAL A 63 -14.57 -3.55 8.35
C VAL A 63 -13.22 -3.47 7.65
N TYR A 64 -12.23 -2.86 8.28
CA TYR A 64 -10.93 -2.64 7.64
C TYR A 64 -10.11 -3.93 7.47
N LYS A 65 -10.24 -4.90 8.38
CA LYS A 65 -9.65 -6.25 8.20
C LYS A 65 -10.26 -6.97 7.00
N ASN A 66 -11.56 -6.87 6.81
CA ASN A 66 -12.25 -7.46 5.66
C ASN A 66 -11.89 -6.76 4.33
N GLU A 67 -11.46 -5.51 4.40
CA GLU A 67 -10.92 -4.76 3.25
C GLU A 67 -9.40 -4.92 3.09
N GLY A 68 -8.81 -5.86 3.82
CA GLY A 68 -7.42 -6.26 3.61
C GLY A 68 -6.39 -5.52 4.48
N LEU A 69 -6.80 -4.82 5.55
CA LEU A 69 -5.85 -4.27 6.51
C LEU A 69 -5.52 -5.27 7.62
N ILE A 70 -4.24 -5.33 7.97
CA ILE A 70 -3.77 -5.90 9.23
C ILE A 70 -3.69 -4.76 10.23
N ILE A 71 -4.58 -4.78 11.23
CA ILE A 71 -4.71 -3.70 12.21
C ILE A 71 -5.28 -4.22 13.53
N ASP A 72 -4.90 -3.59 14.63
CA ASP A 72 -5.40 -3.89 15.97
C ASP A 72 -6.31 -2.77 16.53
N GLU A 73 -7.17 -3.15 17.49
CA GLU A 73 -8.06 -2.20 18.16
C GLU A 73 -7.27 -1.10 18.89
N SER A 74 -6.14 -1.45 19.51
CA SER A 74 -5.26 -0.53 20.23
C SER A 74 -4.69 0.56 19.32
N TRP A 75 -4.41 0.23 18.06
CA TRP A 75 -3.93 1.24 17.13
C TRP A 75 -5.00 2.28 16.81
N ILE A 76 -6.26 1.87 16.60
CA ILE A 76 -7.35 2.84 16.39
C ILE A 76 -7.63 3.63 17.67
N ALA A 77 -7.68 2.96 18.82
CA ALA A 77 -8.04 3.60 20.10
C ALA A 77 -6.97 4.60 20.57
N ASP A 78 -5.72 4.16 20.65
CA ASP A 78 -4.66 4.85 21.37
C ASP A 78 -3.42 5.14 20.51
N GLY A 79 -3.39 4.70 19.25
CA GLY A 79 -2.20 4.80 18.39
C GLY A 79 -1.06 3.88 18.81
N LYS A 80 -1.38 2.83 19.58
CA LYS A 80 -0.37 1.88 20.09
C LYS A 80 -0.42 0.56 19.30
N GLY A 81 0.72 -0.09 19.17
CA GLY A 81 0.84 -1.36 18.45
C GLY A 81 1.55 -1.19 17.10
N LEU A 82 1.44 -2.20 16.26
CA LEU A 82 2.03 -2.17 14.92
C LEU A 82 1.24 -1.24 14.00
N ASP A 83 1.95 -0.51 13.16
CA ASP A 83 1.34 0.32 12.13
C ASP A 83 0.47 -0.54 11.18
N PRO A 84 -0.66 0.02 10.71
CA PRO A 84 -1.53 -0.68 9.78
C PRO A 84 -0.78 -1.06 8.51
N THR A 85 -0.86 -2.34 8.16
CA THR A 85 -0.32 -2.86 6.90
C THR A 85 -1.43 -3.43 6.04
N ILE A 86 -1.32 -3.26 4.72
CA ILE A 86 -2.29 -3.83 3.79
C ILE A 86 -1.96 -5.30 3.58
N ARG A 87 -2.92 -6.18 3.90
CA ARG A 87 -2.81 -7.60 3.59
C ARG A 87 -3.09 -7.77 2.09
N LEU A 88 -2.04 -7.96 1.33
CA LEU A 88 -2.13 -8.20 -0.09
C LEU A 88 -2.54 -9.66 -0.33
N SER A 89 -3.84 -9.96 -0.24
CA SER A 89 -4.34 -11.20 -0.83
C SER A 89 -4.64 -10.94 -2.31
N LEU A 90 -4.12 -11.79 -3.17
CA LEU A 90 -4.31 -11.72 -4.64
C LEU A 90 -5.79 -11.49 -5.06
N GLY A 91 -6.76 -11.94 -4.26
CA GLY A 91 -8.18 -11.81 -4.56
C GLY A 91 -8.78 -10.42 -4.34
N HIS A 92 -8.15 -9.53 -3.55
CA HIS A 92 -8.73 -8.22 -3.25
C HIS A 92 -8.39 -7.13 -4.27
N TYR A 93 -7.32 -7.33 -5.06
CA TYR A 93 -6.97 -6.43 -6.15
C TYR A 93 -7.95 -6.48 -7.33
N PHE A 94 -8.71 -7.57 -7.46
CA PHE A 94 -9.64 -7.78 -8.58
C PHE A 94 -11.08 -7.33 -8.30
N ALA A 95 -11.41 -6.88 -7.10
CA ALA A 95 -12.78 -6.57 -6.69
C ALA A 95 -13.06 -5.07 -6.46
N MET A 96 -12.27 -4.16 -6.99
CA MET A 96 -12.63 -2.74 -6.98
C MET A 96 -13.60 -2.47 -8.15
N PRO A 97 -14.85 -2.03 -7.86
CA PRO A 97 -15.74 -1.60 -8.94
C PRO A 97 -15.14 -0.37 -9.62
N SER A 98 -15.12 -0.40 -10.95
CA SER A 98 -14.67 0.68 -11.83
C SER A 98 -15.56 1.93 -11.82
N GLU A 99 -16.52 2.01 -10.91
CA GLU A 99 -17.52 3.09 -10.86
C GLU A 99 -17.35 3.96 -9.61
N THR A 100 -16.29 4.75 -9.57
CA THR A 100 -16.31 6.00 -8.80
C THR A 100 -15.41 7.02 -9.48
N VAL A 101 -15.83 7.47 -10.65
CA VAL A 101 -15.29 8.71 -11.23
C VAL A 101 -15.85 9.85 -10.37
N MET A 102 -15.04 10.38 -9.46
CA MET A 102 -15.32 11.66 -8.83
C MET A 102 -15.18 12.76 -9.88
N PRO A 103 -16.06 13.76 -9.93
CA PRO A 103 -15.84 14.93 -10.77
C PRO A 103 -14.57 15.61 -10.30
N ILE A 104 -13.65 15.82 -11.22
CA ILE A 104 -12.33 16.41 -10.98
C ILE A 104 -12.46 17.89 -11.24
N ASP A 105 -12.25 18.72 -10.21
CA ASP A 105 -11.95 20.13 -10.40
C ASP A 105 -10.63 20.25 -11.19
N ALA A 106 -10.58 21.21 -12.10
CA ALA A 106 -9.50 21.38 -13.10
C ALA A 106 -8.10 21.63 -12.48
N ASP A 107 -8.04 21.91 -11.18
CA ASP A 107 -6.82 22.10 -10.38
C ASP A 107 -6.43 20.83 -9.57
N ALA A 108 -6.91 19.67 -9.98
CA ALA A 108 -6.61 18.42 -9.31
C ALA A 108 -5.11 18.11 -9.41
N ASP A 109 -4.50 18.23 -8.28
CA ASP A 109 -3.15 17.94 -7.88
C ASP A 109 -2.53 16.76 -8.67
N ASP A 110 -1.26 16.86 -9.02
CA ASP A 110 -0.46 15.81 -9.69
C ASP A 110 -0.67 14.42 -9.09
N GLU A 111 -0.95 14.35 -7.79
CA GLU A 111 -1.28 13.10 -7.09
C GLU A 111 -2.54 12.40 -7.66
N VAL A 112 -3.55 13.16 -8.06
CA VAL A 112 -4.78 12.60 -8.69
C VAL A 112 -4.47 12.10 -10.10
N ALA A 113 -3.63 12.81 -10.84
CA ALA A 113 -3.17 12.37 -12.15
C ALA A 113 -2.35 11.07 -12.03
N MET A 114 -1.42 11.01 -11.07
CA MET A 114 -0.63 9.79 -10.78
C MET A 114 -1.52 8.60 -10.40
N MET A 115 -2.57 8.84 -9.63
CA MET A 115 -3.55 7.79 -9.27
C MET A 115 -4.32 7.28 -10.47
N ARG A 116 -4.69 8.18 -11.40
CA ARG A 116 -5.38 7.82 -12.65
C ARG A 116 -4.46 6.96 -13.52
N ASP A 117 -3.21 7.40 -13.72
CA ASP A 117 -2.22 6.68 -14.51
C ASP A 117 -1.97 5.28 -13.92
N ALA A 118 -1.91 5.17 -12.59
CA ALA A 118 -1.78 3.90 -11.88
C ALA A 118 -3.01 2.98 -12.10
N GLN A 119 -4.22 3.56 -12.13
CA GLN A 119 -5.43 2.81 -12.40
C GLN A 119 -5.47 2.34 -13.86
N GLU A 120 -5.13 3.18 -14.82
CA GLU A 120 -5.04 2.81 -16.22
C GLU A 120 -4.04 1.67 -16.46
N PHE A 121 -2.89 1.71 -15.76
CA PHE A 121 -1.92 0.62 -15.81
C PHE A 121 -2.52 -0.70 -15.29
N ARG A 122 -3.25 -0.66 -14.18
CA ARG A 122 -3.92 -1.85 -13.62
C ARG A 122 -4.98 -2.41 -14.55
N ASP A 123 -5.77 -1.54 -15.16
CA ASP A 123 -6.85 -1.95 -16.07
C ASP A 123 -6.31 -2.60 -17.34
N ARG A 124 -5.11 -2.20 -17.76
CA ARG A 124 -4.46 -2.74 -18.96
C ARG A 124 -3.95 -4.17 -18.79
N TYR A 125 -3.61 -4.59 -17.57
CA TYR A 125 -3.04 -5.91 -17.31
C TYR A 125 -3.75 -6.61 -16.16
N SER A 126 -4.27 -7.82 -16.41
CA SER A 126 -5.05 -8.59 -15.42
C SER A 126 -4.29 -8.96 -14.14
N ASN A 127 -2.97 -8.99 -14.19
CA ASN A 127 -2.09 -9.31 -13.05
C ASN A 127 -1.16 -8.15 -12.68
N ALA A 128 -1.58 -6.92 -12.98
CA ALA A 128 -0.82 -5.74 -12.62
C ALA A 128 -0.81 -5.49 -11.11
N VAL A 129 0.35 -5.10 -10.61
CA VAL A 129 0.53 -4.55 -9.27
C VAL A 129 1.19 -3.19 -9.37
N VAL A 130 0.78 -2.27 -8.51
CA VAL A 130 1.36 -0.94 -8.39
C VAL A 130 1.67 -0.68 -6.93
N MET A 131 2.84 -0.10 -6.68
CA MET A 131 3.32 0.30 -5.36
C MET A 131 3.81 1.73 -5.39
N ILE A 132 3.67 2.44 -4.27
CA ILE A 132 4.33 3.73 -4.04
C ILE A 132 5.66 3.44 -3.35
N VAL A 133 6.74 3.97 -3.89
CA VAL A 133 8.06 3.88 -3.27
C VAL A 133 8.04 4.70 -1.98
N SER A 134 8.30 4.04 -0.84
CA SER A 134 8.16 4.66 0.48
C SER A 134 9.48 5.10 1.11
N ASN A 135 10.60 4.63 0.57
CA ASN A 135 11.94 4.86 1.15
C ASN A 135 12.99 5.11 0.06
N ASP A 136 14.24 5.24 0.47
CA ASP A 136 15.40 5.52 -0.39
C ASP A 136 16.21 4.27 -0.78
N GLU A 137 15.73 3.07 -0.45
CA GLU A 137 16.47 1.82 -0.65
C GLU A 137 16.79 1.53 -2.13
N MET A 138 15.99 2.07 -3.03
CA MET A 138 16.16 1.89 -4.48
C MET A 138 16.66 3.17 -5.18
N SER A 139 17.11 4.16 -4.41
CA SER A 139 17.75 5.39 -4.91
C SER A 139 19.09 5.07 -5.58
N PRO A 140 19.54 5.88 -6.59
CA PRO A 140 18.89 7.08 -7.13
C PRO A 140 17.86 6.82 -8.23
N TYR A 141 17.66 5.56 -8.63
CA TYR A 141 16.81 5.21 -9.78
C TYR A 141 15.31 5.40 -9.47
N TYR A 142 14.92 5.17 -8.22
CA TYR A 142 13.55 5.32 -7.73
C TYR A 142 13.57 6.20 -6.48
N ARG A 143 12.67 7.19 -6.44
CA ARG A 143 12.56 8.14 -5.33
C ARG A 143 11.34 7.86 -4.48
N ALA A 144 11.39 8.21 -3.23
CA ALA A 144 10.19 8.16 -2.37
C ALA A 144 9.08 9.04 -2.97
N GLY A 145 7.89 8.46 -3.12
CA GLY A 145 6.74 9.08 -3.81
C GLY A 145 6.54 8.62 -5.25
N ASP A 146 7.54 8.01 -5.90
CA ASP A 146 7.34 7.41 -7.23
C ASP A 146 6.30 6.29 -7.16
N TYR A 147 5.47 6.17 -8.19
CA TYR A 147 4.62 5.01 -8.41
C TYR A 147 5.36 4.04 -9.35
N VAL A 148 5.46 2.80 -8.94
CA VAL A 148 6.09 1.74 -9.74
C VAL A 148 5.09 0.61 -9.96
N GLY A 149 5.12 0.03 -11.15
CA GLY A 149 4.17 -1.02 -11.51
C GLY A 149 4.81 -2.13 -12.33
N GLY A 150 4.29 -3.33 -12.16
CA GLY A 150 4.73 -4.51 -12.88
C GLY A 150 3.61 -5.55 -12.99
N ARG A 151 3.92 -6.64 -13.70
CA ARG A 151 3.01 -7.79 -13.84
C ARG A 151 3.46 -8.88 -12.88
N LEU A 152 2.54 -9.30 -12.02
CA LEU A 152 2.81 -10.33 -11.02
C LEU A 152 3.11 -11.68 -11.69
N ARG A 153 4.15 -12.33 -11.20
CA ARG A 153 4.58 -13.67 -11.60
C ARG A 153 4.62 -14.56 -10.36
N THR A 154 4.28 -15.80 -10.55
CA THR A 154 4.35 -16.82 -9.51
C THR A 154 5.81 -17.28 -9.28
N ALA A 155 6.04 -18.03 -8.20
CA ALA A 155 7.37 -18.55 -7.86
C ALA A 155 8.03 -19.35 -9.02
N SER A 156 7.23 -20.04 -9.84
CA SER A 156 7.73 -20.83 -11.00
C SER A 156 8.24 -19.97 -12.16
N GLU A 157 7.94 -18.68 -12.18
CA GLU A 157 8.27 -17.76 -13.27
C GLU A 157 9.35 -16.73 -12.87
N LEU A 158 9.93 -16.84 -11.68
CA LEU A 158 10.88 -15.86 -11.16
C LEU A 158 12.17 -15.79 -11.99
N ASP A 159 12.58 -16.88 -12.61
CA ASP A 159 13.78 -16.91 -13.43
C ASP A 159 13.74 -15.94 -14.61
N PHE A 160 12.55 -15.61 -15.12
CA PHE A 160 12.36 -14.61 -16.18
C PHE A 160 12.59 -13.17 -15.74
N ILE A 161 12.64 -12.92 -14.42
CA ILE A 161 12.77 -11.58 -13.86
C ILE A 161 13.99 -11.43 -12.95
N VAL A 162 14.91 -12.38 -12.97
CA VAL A 162 16.21 -12.27 -12.30
C VAL A 162 16.97 -11.06 -12.85
N ASN A 163 17.73 -10.38 -12.00
CA ASN A 163 18.47 -9.13 -12.26
C ASN A 163 17.58 -7.92 -12.60
N LYS A 164 16.29 -7.97 -12.29
CA LYS A 164 15.36 -6.85 -12.44
C LYS A 164 14.94 -6.28 -11.09
N ASP A 165 14.57 -5.01 -11.10
CA ASP A 165 13.95 -4.34 -9.95
C ASP A 165 12.51 -4.79 -9.88
N CYS A 166 12.11 -5.28 -8.71
CA CYS A 166 10.85 -5.99 -8.54
C CYS A 166 10.09 -5.54 -7.29
N ILE A 167 8.78 -5.52 -7.39
CA ILE A 167 7.90 -5.61 -6.22
C ILE A 167 7.83 -7.09 -5.85
N ILE A 168 8.16 -7.45 -4.62
CA ILE A 168 8.36 -8.84 -4.20
C ILE A 168 7.49 -9.12 -2.96
N TYR A 169 6.82 -10.27 -2.97
CA TYR A 169 6.00 -10.77 -1.87
C TYR A 169 6.64 -12.05 -1.34
N LEU A 170 6.89 -12.10 -0.03
CA LEU A 170 7.45 -13.28 0.64
C LEU A 170 6.34 -14.16 1.21
N LYS A 171 6.51 -15.49 1.21
CA LYS A 171 5.55 -16.46 1.79
C LYS A 171 5.32 -16.25 3.29
N GLY A 172 6.34 -15.82 4.01
CA GLY A 172 6.23 -15.46 5.43
C GLY A 172 5.52 -14.14 5.70
N GLY A 173 5.04 -13.46 4.66
CA GLY A 173 4.52 -12.09 4.72
C GLY A 173 5.62 -11.05 4.49
N GLY A 174 5.21 -9.84 4.12
CA GLY A 174 6.11 -8.76 3.78
C GLY A 174 6.12 -8.46 2.28
N GLN A 175 6.25 -7.18 1.98
CA GLN A 175 6.35 -6.64 0.63
C GLN A 175 7.62 -5.82 0.55
N TYR A 176 8.42 -6.08 -0.46
CA TYR A 176 9.70 -5.41 -0.68
C TYR A 176 9.77 -4.84 -2.08
N PHE A 177 10.50 -3.74 -2.21
CA PHE A 177 10.91 -3.22 -3.51
C PHE A 177 12.43 -3.33 -3.60
N ARG A 178 12.92 -4.32 -4.32
CA ARG A 178 14.33 -4.70 -4.37
C ARG A 178 14.72 -5.23 -5.74
N ARG A 179 16.03 -5.29 -6.01
CA ARG A 179 16.56 -6.04 -7.15
C ARG A 179 16.62 -7.52 -6.81
N LEU A 180 16.03 -8.33 -7.67
CA LEU A 180 16.03 -9.79 -7.54
C LEU A 180 17.30 -10.37 -8.15
N PHE A 181 18.02 -11.17 -7.39
CA PHE A 181 19.18 -11.94 -7.86
C PHE A 181 18.98 -13.43 -7.62
N LYS A 182 19.72 -14.24 -8.38
CA LYS A 182 19.83 -15.67 -8.17
C LYS A 182 21.31 -16.02 -7.98
N ASP A 183 21.66 -16.70 -6.90
CA ASP A 183 23.04 -17.13 -6.65
C ASP A 183 23.39 -18.41 -7.41
N SER A 184 24.66 -18.83 -7.31
CA SER A 184 25.17 -20.05 -7.96
C SER A 184 24.56 -21.35 -7.43
N LEU A 185 23.91 -21.31 -6.27
CA LEU A 185 23.17 -22.43 -5.65
C LEU A 185 21.69 -22.43 -6.04
N GLY A 186 21.26 -21.48 -6.87
CA GLY A 186 19.87 -21.36 -7.32
C GLY A 186 18.95 -20.66 -6.35
N ARG A 187 19.46 -20.05 -5.27
CA ARG A 187 18.66 -19.33 -4.26
C ARG A 187 18.39 -17.90 -4.70
N TYR A 188 17.22 -17.38 -4.36
CA TYR A 188 16.86 -16.00 -4.64
C TYR A 188 17.31 -15.07 -3.51
N ASN A 189 17.91 -13.97 -3.88
CA ASN A 189 18.38 -12.93 -2.97
C ASN A 189 17.82 -11.59 -3.42
N LEU A 190 17.54 -10.71 -2.46
CA LEU A 190 16.96 -9.38 -2.70
C LEU A 190 17.96 -8.33 -2.25
N ALA A 191 18.33 -7.41 -3.14
CA ALA A 191 19.24 -6.33 -2.78
C ALA A 191 18.62 -4.95 -3.00
N CYS A 192 18.90 -4.01 -2.13
CA CYS A 192 18.64 -2.59 -2.36
C CYS A 192 19.70 -2.02 -3.34
N LEU A 193 19.37 -0.95 -4.04
CA LEU A 193 20.30 -0.23 -4.91
C LEU A 193 21.10 0.82 -4.16
N ASN A 194 20.59 1.25 -3.01
CA ASN A 194 21.23 2.21 -2.11
C ASN A 194 21.65 1.52 -0.80
N PRO A 195 22.84 0.90 -0.77
CA PRO A 195 23.31 0.19 0.43
C PRO A 195 23.72 1.14 1.58
N VAL A 196 23.83 2.44 1.29
CA VAL A 196 24.17 3.49 2.28
C VAL A 196 22.91 4.13 2.89
N GLY A 197 21.72 3.75 2.39
CA GLY A 197 20.43 4.21 2.88
C GLY A 197 20.13 3.76 4.30
N ARG A 198 18.95 4.13 4.80
CA ARG A 198 18.52 3.81 6.17
C ARG A 198 18.08 2.36 6.38
N THR A 199 18.38 1.47 5.44
CA THR A 199 18.00 0.07 5.57
C THR A 199 18.92 -0.68 6.54
N THR A 200 18.33 -1.52 7.39
CA THR A 200 19.06 -2.41 8.30
C THR A 200 19.56 -3.67 7.59
N GLU A 201 18.92 -4.05 6.48
CA GLU A 201 19.23 -5.24 5.70
C GLU A 201 19.39 -4.88 4.21
N PRO A 202 20.60 -4.48 3.77
CA PRO A 202 20.83 -4.15 2.36
C PRO A 202 20.62 -5.33 1.42
N ILE A 203 20.84 -6.56 1.89
CA ILE A 203 20.60 -7.80 1.16
C ILE A 203 19.82 -8.77 2.03
N ILE A 204 18.73 -9.30 1.50
CA ILE A 204 17.99 -10.41 2.09
C ILE A 204 18.40 -11.67 1.34
N PHE A 205 19.07 -12.58 2.04
CA PHE A 205 19.55 -13.83 1.47
C PHE A 205 18.48 -14.92 1.58
N ASP A 206 18.48 -15.84 0.61
CA ASP A 206 17.63 -17.04 0.58
C ASP A 206 16.14 -16.73 0.80
N ALA A 207 15.66 -15.76 0.03
CA ALA A 207 14.28 -15.24 0.17
C ALA A 207 13.26 -16.26 -0.34
N ASP A 208 12.32 -16.67 0.53
CA ASP A 208 11.20 -17.54 0.14
C ASP A 208 10.09 -16.70 -0.50
N ILE A 209 10.18 -16.53 -1.81
CA ILE A 209 9.33 -15.65 -2.60
C ILE A 209 8.04 -16.38 -2.98
N GLU A 210 6.91 -15.78 -2.64
CA GLU A 210 5.59 -16.22 -3.09
C GLU A 210 5.33 -15.77 -4.54
N SER A 211 5.58 -14.49 -4.79
CA SER A 211 5.38 -13.86 -6.09
C SER A 211 6.19 -12.58 -6.22
N ALA A 212 6.48 -12.17 -7.46
CA ALA A 212 7.16 -10.92 -7.73
C ALA A 212 6.73 -10.30 -9.06
N ALA A 213 6.87 -8.98 -9.18
CA ALA A 213 6.57 -8.23 -10.39
C ALA A 213 7.77 -7.35 -10.78
N ALA A 214 8.42 -7.66 -11.89
CA ALA A 214 9.44 -6.77 -12.45
C ALA A 214 8.81 -5.45 -12.87
N ILE A 215 9.49 -4.34 -12.56
CA ILE A 215 9.00 -3.00 -12.89
C ILE A 215 9.04 -2.80 -14.40
N ILE A 216 7.89 -2.44 -14.95
CA ILE A 216 7.70 -2.10 -16.37
C ILE A 216 7.03 -0.75 -16.57
N TRP A 217 6.61 -0.11 -15.48
CA TRP A 217 5.96 1.19 -15.47
C TRP A 217 6.39 2.00 -14.25
N ILE A 218 6.65 3.28 -14.48
CA ILE A 218 7.03 4.25 -13.45
C ILE A 218 6.29 5.55 -13.73
N ARG A 219 5.67 6.14 -12.71
CA ARG A 219 5.15 7.50 -12.72
C ARG A 219 5.81 8.29 -11.60
N ARG A 220 6.52 9.32 -11.95
CA ARG A 220 7.18 10.22 -11.01
C ARG A 220 6.26 11.37 -10.65
N LYS A 221 6.39 11.85 -9.45
CA LYS A 221 5.79 13.11 -9.04
C LYS A 221 6.56 14.23 -9.72
N ASP A 222 5.83 15.18 -10.33
CA ASP A 222 6.44 16.39 -10.87
C ASP A 222 6.99 17.22 -9.69
N GLU A 223 8.20 17.79 -9.86
CA GLU A 223 8.88 18.59 -8.82
C GLU A 223 8.35 20.02 -8.80
#